data_e48947c5c845926b958ef914378f5159
#
_entry.id   e48947c5c845926b958ef914378f5159
#
_cell.length_a   1.000
_cell.length_b   1.000
_cell.length_c   1.000
_cell.angle_alpha   90.00
_cell.angle_beta   90.00
_cell.angle_gamma   90.00
#
_symmetry.space_group_name_H-M   'P 1'
#
loop_
_entity.id
_entity.type
_entity.pdbx_description
1 polymer ?
#
loop_
_entity_poly.entity_id
_entity_poly.type
_entity_poly.pdbx_seq_one_letter_code
_entity_poly.pdbx_strand_id
1 'polypeptide(L)'
;MAKRWILRLLKLIGIGIFILILSQIDREELFLQLQSVNIIMLGLSFPLLFCIYFCKTQRFKALVHTTDISLSLQEHWKIFNIGVFLAGITPAKLGELGRAAYLKNVGIHTAKALSIAIVDRLFDVACIGIIGIISAGVLFGWKFLVTLLVLAIIGAQIGRIFWKKMTRLHWIEKAIVPGMTWTLVSWSIYFLWALLIAWSIDISVSVPIL
;
A
#
# COMPACT_ATOMS: atom_id res chain seq x y z
N MET A 1 10.94 -30.36 -6.77
CA MET A 1 9.66 -30.50 -7.49
C MET A 1 8.45 -30.05 -6.68
N ALA A 2 8.33 -30.37 -5.40
CA ALA A 2 7.16 -30.03 -4.55
C ALA A 2 6.81 -28.52 -4.52
N LYS A 3 7.77 -27.61 -4.45
CA LYS A 3 7.55 -26.16 -4.35
C LYS A 3 6.83 -25.58 -5.60
N ARG A 4 7.05 -26.13 -6.80
CA ARG A 4 6.36 -25.70 -8.03
C ARG A 4 4.90 -26.15 -8.07
N TRP A 5 4.58 -27.30 -7.50
CA TRP A 5 3.23 -27.81 -7.41
C TRP A 5 2.38 -27.02 -6.41
N ILE A 6 2.94 -26.67 -5.25
CA ILE A 6 2.26 -25.83 -4.24
C ILE A 6 1.89 -24.46 -4.83
N LEU A 7 2.80 -23.82 -5.58
CA LEU A 7 2.52 -22.53 -6.23
C LEU A 7 1.44 -22.63 -7.33
N ARG A 8 1.37 -23.76 -8.04
CA ARG A 8 0.30 -24.01 -9.01
C ARG A 8 -1.04 -24.24 -8.33
N LEU A 9 -1.08 -25.02 -7.24
CA LEU A 9 -2.28 -25.24 -6.44
C LEU A 9 -2.82 -23.94 -5.85
N LEU A 10 -1.97 -23.08 -5.30
CA LEU A 10 -2.39 -21.77 -4.78
C LEU A 10 -3.02 -20.88 -5.86
N LYS A 11 -2.49 -20.91 -7.08
CA LYS A 11 -3.11 -20.19 -8.22
C LYS A 11 -4.47 -20.77 -8.60
N LEU A 12 -4.60 -22.10 -8.62
CA LEU A 12 -5.86 -22.78 -8.93
C LEU A 12 -6.93 -22.50 -7.87
N ILE A 13 -6.55 -22.44 -6.58
CA ILE A 13 -7.46 -22.04 -5.49
C ILE A 13 -7.99 -20.61 -5.72
N GLY A 14 -7.11 -19.67 -6.06
CA GLY A 14 -7.54 -18.29 -6.35
C GLY A 14 -8.51 -18.20 -7.53
N ILE A 15 -8.23 -18.93 -8.62
CA ILE A 15 -9.13 -19.03 -9.79
C ILE A 15 -10.46 -19.69 -9.38
N GLY A 16 -10.41 -20.77 -8.60
CA GLY A 16 -11.61 -21.47 -8.12
C GLY A 16 -12.51 -20.56 -7.27
N ILE A 17 -11.94 -19.82 -6.32
CA ILE A 17 -12.68 -18.84 -5.51
C ILE A 17 -13.27 -17.75 -6.40
N PHE A 18 -12.53 -17.23 -7.37
CA PHE A 18 -13.01 -16.21 -8.30
C PHE A 18 -14.21 -16.72 -9.14
N ILE A 19 -14.12 -17.92 -9.68
CA ILE A 19 -15.24 -18.54 -10.43
C ILE A 19 -16.45 -18.76 -9.52
N LEU A 20 -16.21 -19.19 -8.27
CA LEU A 20 -17.29 -19.41 -7.30
C LEU A 20 -17.99 -18.09 -6.95
N ILE A 21 -17.26 -17.00 -6.74
CA ILE A 21 -17.85 -15.67 -6.53
C ILE A 21 -18.66 -15.24 -7.76
N LEU A 22 -18.09 -15.38 -8.98
CA LEU A 22 -18.79 -15.00 -10.20
C LEU A 22 -20.06 -15.83 -10.44
N SER A 23 -20.08 -17.09 -10.01
CA SER A 23 -21.27 -17.95 -10.15
C SER A 23 -22.42 -17.59 -9.22
N GLN A 24 -22.14 -16.85 -8.14
CA GLN A 24 -23.14 -16.37 -7.17
C GLN A 24 -23.71 -14.99 -7.52
N ILE A 25 -23.11 -14.29 -8.49
CA ILE A 25 -23.58 -12.96 -8.91
C ILE A 25 -24.75 -13.14 -9.89
N ASP A 26 -25.85 -12.45 -9.62
CA ASP A 26 -26.96 -12.34 -10.56
C ASP A 26 -26.50 -11.52 -11.77
N ARG A 27 -26.58 -12.15 -12.95
CA ARG A 27 -26.10 -11.54 -14.20
C ARG A 27 -26.98 -10.40 -14.66
N GLU A 28 -28.29 -10.46 -14.41
CA GLU A 28 -29.23 -9.41 -14.78
C GLU A 28 -29.01 -8.19 -13.92
N GLU A 29 -28.87 -8.37 -12.59
CA GLU A 29 -28.56 -7.27 -11.66
C GLU A 29 -27.21 -6.63 -11.98
N LEU A 30 -26.16 -7.45 -12.25
CA LEU A 30 -24.86 -6.95 -12.65
C LEU A 30 -24.94 -6.11 -13.93
N PHE A 31 -25.71 -6.55 -14.93
CA PHE A 31 -25.86 -5.83 -16.19
C PHE A 31 -26.59 -4.50 -16.00
N LEU A 32 -27.64 -4.49 -15.21
CA LEU A 32 -28.38 -3.25 -14.85
C LEU A 32 -27.46 -2.26 -14.11
N GLN A 33 -26.70 -2.73 -13.15
CA GLN A 33 -25.73 -1.88 -12.43
C GLN A 33 -24.64 -1.33 -13.36
N LEU A 34 -24.14 -2.14 -14.30
CA LEU A 34 -23.16 -1.67 -15.29
C LEU A 34 -23.72 -0.60 -16.22
N GLN A 35 -25.00 -0.66 -16.55
CA GLN A 35 -25.68 0.38 -17.36
C GLN A 35 -25.87 1.70 -16.59
N SER A 36 -26.03 1.64 -15.27
CA SER A 36 -26.20 2.82 -14.41
C SER A 36 -24.88 3.52 -14.08
N VAL A 37 -23.72 2.94 -14.44
CA VAL A 37 -22.41 3.50 -14.11
C VAL A 37 -22.23 4.90 -14.70
N ASN A 38 -21.91 5.87 -13.84
CA ASN A 38 -21.52 7.20 -14.26
C ASN A 38 -20.11 7.20 -14.85
N ILE A 39 -20.02 7.11 -16.19
CA ILE A 39 -18.75 6.99 -16.93
C ILE A 39 -17.83 8.20 -16.67
N ILE A 40 -18.40 9.40 -16.42
CA ILE A 40 -17.60 10.61 -16.15
C ILE A 40 -16.87 10.46 -14.81
N MET A 41 -17.57 10.06 -13.75
CA MET A 41 -16.96 9.84 -12.43
C MET A 41 -15.92 8.71 -12.47
N LEU A 42 -16.24 7.62 -13.15
CA LEU A 42 -15.31 6.52 -13.37
C LEU A 42 -14.07 7.01 -14.15
N GLY A 43 -14.26 7.80 -15.21
CA GLY A 43 -13.17 8.40 -15.99
C GLY A 43 -12.26 9.29 -15.15
N LEU A 44 -12.84 10.13 -14.27
CA LEU A 44 -12.09 10.98 -13.35
C LEU A 44 -11.30 10.20 -12.29
N SER A 45 -11.66 8.95 -12.03
CA SER A 45 -10.91 8.10 -11.09
C SER A 45 -9.53 7.69 -11.61
N PHE A 46 -9.33 7.55 -12.93
CA PHE A 46 -8.05 7.11 -13.52
C PHE A 46 -6.88 8.08 -13.28
N PRO A 47 -7.02 9.40 -13.49
CA PRO A 47 -5.96 10.35 -13.17
C PRO A 47 -5.53 10.30 -11.69
N LEU A 48 -6.45 10.02 -10.77
CA LEU A 48 -6.11 9.89 -9.35
C LEU A 48 -5.18 8.71 -9.07
N LEU A 49 -5.33 7.59 -9.78
CA LEU A 49 -4.39 6.47 -9.67
C LEU A 49 -2.97 6.91 -10.03
N PHE A 50 -2.81 7.68 -11.11
CA PHE A 50 -1.51 8.23 -11.48
C PHE A 50 -0.95 9.13 -10.36
N CYS A 51 -1.78 10.03 -9.80
CA CYS A 51 -1.39 10.89 -8.68
C CYS A 51 -0.95 10.08 -7.45
N ILE A 52 -1.67 9.00 -7.11
CA ILE A 52 -1.32 8.11 -6.01
C ILE A 52 0.08 7.51 -6.22
N TYR A 53 0.34 6.93 -7.39
CA TYR A 53 1.64 6.33 -7.70
C TYR A 53 2.75 7.38 -7.76
N PHE A 54 2.44 8.58 -8.22
CA PHE A 54 3.38 9.70 -8.20
C PHE A 54 3.76 10.10 -6.77
N CYS A 55 2.78 10.27 -5.86
CA CYS A 55 3.03 10.56 -4.45
C CYS A 55 3.86 9.47 -3.78
N LYS A 56 3.54 8.20 -4.04
CA LYS A 56 4.33 7.06 -3.54
C LYS A 56 5.75 7.04 -4.09
N THR A 57 5.95 7.44 -5.34
CA THR A 57 7.28 7.59 -5.92
C THR A 57 8.07 8.73 -5.26
N GLN A 58 7.43 9.86 -4.94
CA GLN A 58 8.08 10.96 -4.22
C GLN A 58 8.50 10.53 -2.80
N ARG A 59 7.65 9.74 -2.13
CA ARG A 59 8.01 9.11 -0.85
C ARG A 59 9.25 8.22 -0.99
N PHE A 60 9.24 7.33 -1.98
CA PHE A 60 10.37 6.46 -2.27
C PHE A 60 11.64 7.25 -2.59
N LYS A 61 11.53 8.33 -3.37
CA LYS A 61 12.60 9.28 -3.64
C LYS A 61 13.16 9.87 -2.34
N ALA A 62 12.31 10.32 -1.41
CA ALA A 62 12.75 10.86 -0.13
C ALA A 62 13.57 9.85 0.69
N LEU A 63 13.23 8.57 0.64
CA LEU A 63 14.00 7.49 1.26
C LEU A 63 15.37 7.27 0.56
N VAL A 64 15.39 7.25 -0.77
CA VAL A 64 16.63 7.07 -1.55
C VAL A 64 17.56 8.26 -1.36
N HIS A 65 17.05 9.48 -1.24
CA HIS A 65 17.83 10.69 -0.96
C HIS A 65 18.63 10.65 0.36
N THR A 66 18.34 9.68 1.24
CA THR A 66 19.16 9.44 2.44
C THR A 66 20.44 8.65 2.13
N THR A 67 20.67 8.32 0.89
CA THR A 67 21.90 7.73 0.37
C THR A 67 22.69 8.80 -0.37
N ASP A 68 23.99 8.54 -0.59
CA ASP A 68 24.86 9.46 -1.35
C ASP A 68 24.66 9.34 -2.87
N ILE A 69 23.67 8.54 -3.31
CA ILE A 69 23.38 8.29 -4.72
C ILE A 69 22.25 9.19 -5.18
N SER A 70 22.50 9.97 -6.22
CA SER A 70 21.50 10.79 -6.88
C SER A 70 20.89 10.05 -8.07
N LEU A 71 19.58 9.81 -8.02
CA LEU A 71 18.81 9.28 -9.13
C LEU A 71 17.88 10.36 -9.68
N SER A 72 17.65 10.34 -10.98
CA SER A 72 16.62 11.19 -11.61
C SER A 72 15.21 10.78 -11.18
N LEU A 73 14.23 11.67 -11.33
CA LEU A 73 12.82 11.34 -11.02
C LEU A 73 12.33 10.17 -11.88
N GLN A 74 12.77 10.08 -13.13
CA GLN A 74 12.40 8.99 -14.03
C GLN A 74 12.93 7.64 -13.55
N GLU A 75 14.14 7.58 -13.00
CA GLU A 75 14.70 6.35 -12.43
C GLU A 75 13.95 5.93 -11.17
N HIS A 76 13.62 6.87 -10.27
CA HIS A 76 12.78 6.57 -9.11
C HIS A 76 11.41 6.01 -9.54
N TRP A 77 10.78 6.63 -10.55
CA TRP A 77 9.51 6.18 -11.10
C TRP A 77 9.60 4.77 -11.68
N LYS A 78 10.64 4.47 -12.47
CA LYS A 78 10.86 3.14 -13.04
C LYS A 78 11.05 2.08 -11.95
N ILE A 79 11.97 2.32 -11.00
CA ILE A 79 12.27 1.37 -9.92
C ILE A 79 11.03 1.13 -9.04
N PHE A 80 10.28 2.20 -8.73
CA PHE A 80 9.05 2.10 -7.95
C PHE A 80 8.00 1.23 -8.66
N ASN A 81 7.71 1.51 -9.94
CA ASN A 81 6.69 0.78 -10.69
C ASN A 81 7.08 -0.68 -10.99
N ILE A 82 8.36 -0.98 -11.19
CA ILE A 82 8.84 -2.37 -11.27
C ILE A 82 8.50 -3.12 -9.98
N GLY A 83 8.71 -2.51 -8.82
CA GLY A 83 8.32 -3.09 -7.53
C GLY A 83 6.81 -3.35 -7.43
N VAL A 84 5.99 -2.40 -7.88
CA VAL A 84 4.53 -2.56 -7.94
C VAL A 84 4.12 -3.70 -8.85
N PHE A 85 4.69 -3.78 -10.04
CA PHE A 85 4.45 -4.88 -10.99
C PHE A 85 4.83 -6.25 -10.38
N LEU A 86 6.02 -6.34 -9.80
CA LEU A 86 6.49 -7.57 -9.14
C LEU A 86 5.58 -7.94 -7.95
N ALA A 87 5.03 -6.97 -7.23
CA ALA A 87 4.08 -7.22 -6.16
C ALA A 87 2.78 -7.85 -6.65
N GLY A 88 2.31 -7.46 -7.83
CA GLY A 88 1.10 -8.03 -8.44
C GLY A 88 1.22 -9.49 -8.81
N ILE A 89 2.44 -9.97 -9.13
CA ILE A 89 2.70 -11.36 -9.54
C ILE A 89 3.27 -12.24 -8.42
N THR A 90 3.58 -11.67 -7.26
CA THR A 90 4.17 -12.41 -6.13
C THR A 90 3.19 -12.50 -4.95
N PRO A 91 3.15 -13.66 -4.26
CA PRO A 91 2.31 -13.80 -3.07
C PRO A 91 2.76 -12.84 -1.98
N ALA A 92 1.79 -12.35 -1.18
CA ALA A 92 2.02 -11.42 -0.06
C ALA A 92 2.76 -10.12 -0.46
N LYS A 93 2.72 -9.74 -1.76
CA LYS A 93 3.40 -8.55 -2.31
C LYS A 93 4.93 -8.51 -2.06
N LEU A 94 5.56 -9.68 -1.86
CA LEU A 94 7.00 -9.78 -1.62
C LEU A 94 7.84 -9.20 -2.78
N GLY A 95 7.27 -9.15 -3.99
CA GLY A 95 7.94 -8.54 -5.14
C GLY A 95 8.31 -7.07 -4.98
N GLU A 96 7.66 -6.35 -4.06
CA GLU A 96 8.05 -4.97 -3.76
C GLU A 96 9.46 -4.88 -3.16
N LEU A 97 9.90 -5.92 -2.43
CA LEU A 97 11.29 -6.03 -1.96
C LEU A 97 12.28 -6.19 -3.14
N GLY A 98 11.79 -6.57 -4.31
CA GLY A 98 12.59 -6.62 -5.53
C GLY A 98 13.20 -5.26 -5.92
N ARG A 99 12.61 -4.14 -5.47
CA ARG A 99 13.22 -2.81 -5.62
C ARG A 99 14.62 -2.73 -5.02
N ALA A 100 14.88 -3.48 -3.94
CA ALA A 100 16.19 -3.52 -3.32
C ALA A 100 17.27 -4.05 -4.27
N ALA A 101 16.93 -5.00 -5.16
CA ALA A 101 17.86 -5.49 -6.17
C ALA A 101 18.23 -4.40 -7.18
N TYR A 102 17.26 -3.59 -7.62
CA TYR A 102 17.53 -2.46 -8.53
C TYR A 102 18.34 -1.37 -7.85
N LEU A 103 18.03 -1.04 -6.59
CA LEU A 103 18.82 -0.09 -5.80
C LEU A 103 20.27 -0.57 -5.60
N LYS A 104 20.47 -1.88 -5.43
CA LYS A 104 21.83 -2.47 -5.38
C LYS A 104 22.57 -2.28 -6.71
N ASN A 105 21.89 -2.47 -7.84
CA ASN A 105 22.51 -2.32 -9.17
C ASN A 105 22.97 -0.89 -9.45
N VAL A 106 22.32 0.12 -8.85
CA VAL A 106 22.76 1.53 -8.94
C VAL A 106 23.78 1.92 -7.88
N GLY A 107 24.32 0.95 -7.11
CA GLY A 107 25.43 1.16 -6.18
C GLY A 107 25.04 1.29 -4.70
N ILE A 108 23.76 1.16 -4.34
CA ILE A 108 23.34 1.20 -2.93
C ILE A 108 23.63 -0.14 -2.27
N HIS A 109 24.31 -0.11 -1.12
CA HIS A 109 24.61 -1.32 -0.36
C HIS A 109 23.35 -2.14 -0.05
N THR A 110 23.41 -3.46 -0.22
CA THR A 110 22.26 -4.38 -0.15
C THR A 110 21.40 -4.21 1.13
N ALA A 111 22.06 -4.08 2.30
CA ALA A 111 21.34 -3.91 3.56
C ALA A 111 20.54 -2.58 3.59
N LYS A 112 21.14 -1.49 3.08
CA LYS A 112 20.49 -0.18 2.97
C LYS A 112 19.33 -0.21 1.95
N ALA A 113 19.54 -0.82 0.79
CA ALA A 113 18.51 -0.97 -0.25
C ALA A 113 17.29 -1.76 0.28
N LEU A 114 17.53 -2.85 1.00
CA LEU A 114 16.47 -3.64 1.62
C LEU A 114 15.75 -2.84 2.73
N SER A 115 16.51 -2.12 3.56
CA SER A 115 15.94 -1.26 4.60
C SER A 115 15.03 -0.17 4.00
N ILE A 116 15.41 0.46 2.91
CA ILE A 116 14.59 1.45 2.19
C ILE A 116 13.27 0.81 1.74
N ALA A 117 13.32 -0.39 1.13
CA ALA A 117 12.11 -1.07 0.68
C ALA A 117 11.18 -1.47 1.85
N ILE A 118 11.73 -1.88 2.99
CA ILE A 118 10.95 -2.21 4.19
C ILE A 118 10.34 -0.95 4.82
N VAL A 119 11.13 0.12 4.98
CA VAL A 119 10.64 1.39 5.56
C VAL A 119 9.53 2.00 4.71
N ASP A 120 9.65 1.93 3.39
CA ASP A 120 8.58 2.37 2.49
C ASP A 120 7.25 1.65 2.78
N ARG A 121 7.28 0.36 3.11
CA ARG A 121 6.09 -0.40 3.52
C ARG A 121 5.58 -0.04 4.91
N LEU A 122 6.50 0.22 5.84
CA LEU A 122 6.12 0.60 7.20
C LEU A 122 5.31 1.90 7.25
N PHE A 123 5.57 2.85 6.36
CA PHE A 123 4.73 4.06 6.23
C PHE A 123 3.29 3.72 5.86
N ASP A 124 3.06 2.81 4.90
CA ASP A 124 1.71 2.39 4.53
C ASP A 124 1.02 1.64 5.69
N VAL A 125 1.73 0.70 6.31
CA VAL A 125 1.21 -0.09 7.45
C VAL A 125 0.86 0.81 8.63
N ALA A 126 1.71 1.80 8.95
CA ALA A 126 1.46 2.74 10.03
C ALA A 126 0.20 3.59 9.74
N CYS A 127 0.06 4.08 8.51
CA CYS A 127 -1.11 4.87 8.11
C CYS A 127 -2.41 4.04 8.20
N ILE A 128 -2.42 2.83 7.62
CA ILE A 128 -3.56 1.91 7.71
C ILE A 128 -3.88 1.57 9.18
N GLY A 129 -2.85 1.31 9.98
CA GLY A 129 -3.02 1.02 11.40
C GLY A 129 -3.68 2.16 12.16
N ILE A 130 -3.27 3.41 11.93
CA ILE A 130 -3.86 4.59 12.54
C ILE A 130 -5.34 4.74 12.12
N ILE A 131 -5.61 4.65 10.81
CA ILE A 131 -6.97 4.73 10.28
C ILE A 131 -7.84 3.62 10.88
N GLY A 132 -7.33 2.37 10.91
CA GLY A 132 -8.05 1.24 11.47
C GLY A 132 -8.36 1.41 12.97
N ILE A 133 -7.43 1.95 13.76
CA ILE A 133 -7.63 2.25 15.19
C ILE A 133 -8.72 3.30 15.37
N ILE A 134 -8.68 4.39 14.58
CA ILE A 134 -9.68 5.46 14.65
C ILE A 134 -11.06 4.92 14.25
N SER A 135 -11.15 4.19 13.13
CA SER A 135 -12.40 3.61 12.63
C SER A 135 -12.98 2.62 13.63
N ALA A 136 -12.16 1.77 14.24
CA ALA A 136 -12.60 0.83 15.26
C ALA A 136 -13.11 1.56 16.51
N GLY A 137 -12.50 2.69 16.90
CA GLY A 137 -12.97 3.51 17.99
C GLY A 137 -14.35 4.14 17.73
N VAL A 138 -14.60 4.56 16.49
CA VAL A 138 -15.91 5.10 16.07
C VAL A 138 -16.98 4.00 16.06
N LEU A 139 -16.66 2.81 15.57
CA LEU A 139 -17.61 1.70 15.42
C LEU A 139 -17.89 0.96 16.74
N PHE A 140 -16.85 0.71 17.54
CA PHE A 140 -16.94 -0.15 18.74
C PHE A 140 -16.81 0.63 20.06
N GLY A 141 -16.63 1.95 19.97
CA GLY A 141 -16.56 2.84 21.11
C GLY A 141 -15.16 3.02 21.71
N TRP A 142 -15.06 4.00 22.62
CA TRP A 142 -13.78 4.51 23.16
C TRP A 142 -12.93 3.48 23.90
N LYS A 143 -13.56 2.49 24.56
CA LYS A 143 -12.83 1.40 25.25
C LYS A 143 -11.99 0.58 24.28
N PHE A 144 -12.56 0.28 23.12
CA PHE A 144 -11.87 -0.45 22.05
C PHE A 144 -10.72 0.36 21.46
N LEU A 145 -10.95 1.66 21.23
CA LEU A 145 -9.91 2.60 20.80
C LEU A 145 -8.72 2.58 21.75
N VAL A 146 -8.95 2.72 23.07
CA VAL A 146 -7.87 2.74 24.08
C VAL A 146 -7.11 1.40 24.06
N THR A 147 -7.81 0.28 23.98
CA THR A 147 -7.17 -1.04 23.92
C THR A 147 -6.24 -1.17 22.71
N LEU A 148 -6.72 -0.77 21.51
CA LEU A 148 -5.91 -0.82 20.29
C LEU A 148 -4.74 0.16 20.35
N LEU A 149 -4.92 1.35 20.92
CA LEU A 149 -3.82 2.31 21.11
C LEU A 149 -2.73 1.75 22.02
N VAL A 150 -3.11 1.12 23.13
CA VAL A 150 -2.14 0.47 24.04
C VAL A 150 -1.39 -0.63 23.32
N LEU A 151 -2.08 -1.50 22.57
CA LEU A 151 -1.43 -2.56 21.77
C LEU A 151 -0.51 -2.00 20.70
N ALA A 152 -0.90 -0.92 20.02
CA ALA A 152 -0.07 -0.26 19.03
C ALA A 152 1.19 0.36 19.65
N ILE A 153 1.08 0.98 20.83
CA ILE A 153 2.23 1.51 21.57
C ILE A 153 3.18 0.39 22.00
N ILE A 154 2.65 -0.71 22.54
CA ILE A 154 3.46 -1.86 22.92
C ILE A 154 4.18 -2.44 21.69
N GLY A 155 3.47 -2.64 20.58
CA GLY A 155 4.06 -3.10 19.33
C GLY A 155 5.14 -2.16 18.79
N ALA A 156 4.92 -0.84 18.87
CA ALA A 156 5.91 0.16 18.48
C ALA A 156 7.16 0.13 19.37
N GLN A 157 7.02 -0.06 20.69
CA GLN A 157 8.16 -0.20 21.61
C GLN A 157 8.95 -1.48 21.35
N ILE A 158 8.29 -2.60 21.15
CA ILE A 158 8.94 -3.86 20.78
C ILE A 158 9.68 -3.67 19.44
N GLY A 159 9.02 -3.11 18.43
CA GLY A 159 9.62 -2.79 17.14
C GLY A 159 10.85 -1.90 17.31
N ARG A 160 10.78 -0.85 18.15
CA ARG A 160 11.90 0.05 18.43
C ARG A 160 13.10 -0.65 19.08
N ILE A 161 12.87 -1.60 19.99
CA ILE A 161 13.92 -2.39 20.64
C ILE A 161 14.64 -3.26 19.60
N PHE A 162 13.88 -4.00 18.80
CA PHE A 162 14.43 -4.81 17.70
C PHE A 162 15.19 -3.95 16.69
N TRP A 163 14.64 -2.78 16.36
CA TRP A 163 15.18 -1.86 15.38
C TRP A 163 16.50 -1.23 15.84
N LYS A 164 16.60 -0.81 17.10
CA LYS A 164 17.88 -0.31 17.68
C LYS A 164 19.00 -1.34 17.66
N LYS A 165 18.65 -2.62 17.75
CA LYS A 165 19.61 -3.73 17.73
C LYS A 165 20.09 -4.06 16.31
N MET A 166 19.29 -3.75 15.29
CA MET A 166 19.52 -4.18 13.92
C MET A 166 20.19 -3.14 13.02
N THR A 167 20.12 -1.83 13.36
CA THR A 167 20.61 -0.81 12.43
C THR A 167 21.03 0.49 13.12
N ARG A 168 22.12 1.07 12.61
CA ARG A 168 22.50 2.48 12.86
C ARG A 168 21.62 3.38 11.97
N LEU A 169 20.41 3.71 12.42
CA LEU A 169 19.33 4.23 11.57
C LEU A 169 19.17 5.76 11.61
N HIS A 170 20.22 6.51 11.89
CA HIS A 170 20.17 7.98 11.79
C HIS A 170 19.66 8.52 10.44
N TRP A 171 19.80 7.73 9.38
CA TRP A 171 19.38 8.16 8.05
C TRP A 171 17.85 8.24 7.89
N ILE A 172 17.07 7.45 8.66
CA ILE A 172 15.61 7.47 8.58
C ILE A 172 15.04 8.78 9.10
N GLU A 173 15.66 9.39 10.11
CA GLU A 173 15.18 10.64 10.71
C GLU A 173 14.96 11.71 9.63
N LYS A 174 15.89 11.81 8.66
CA LYS A 174 15.78 12.75 7.53
C LYS A 174 14.63 12.43 6.58
N ALA A 175 14.19 11.19 6.52
CA ALA A 175 13.12 10.75 5.62
C ALA A 175 11.74 10.66 6.31
N ILE A 176 11.65 10.77 7.64
CA ILE A 176 10.37 10.62 8.37
C ILE A 176 9.37 11.68 7.92
N VAL A 177 9.73 12.95 8.02
CA VAL A 177 8.81 14.04 7.71
C VAL A 177 8.34 13.98 6.25
N PRO A 178 9.24 13.98 5.24
CA PRO A 178 8.79 13.91 3.85
C PRO A 178 8.07 12.58 3.54
N GLY A 179 8.50 11.47 4.16
CA GLY A 179 7.84 10.17 4.01
C GLY A 179 6.41 10.17 4.53
N MET A 180 6.17 10.71 5.72
CA MET A 180 4.82 10.84 6.30
C MET A 180 3.96 11.79 5.48
N THR A 181 4.48 12.95 5.06
CA THR A 181 3.74 13.90 4.23
C THR A 181 3.23 13.24 2.95
N TRP A 182 4.10 12.60 2.18
CA TRP A 182 3.71 11.92 0.95
C TRP A 182 2.78 10.73 1.21
N THR A 183 2.91 10.06 2.35
CA THR A 183 1.98 8.99 2.75
C THR A 183 0.59 9.55 3.00
N LEU A 184 0.45 10.59 3.80
CA LEU A 184 -0.84 11.22 4.08
C LEU A 184 -1.50 11.74 2.80
N VAL A 185 -0.75 12.43 1.93
CA VAL A 185 -1.27 12.90 0.64
C VAL A 185 -1.75 11.73 -0.22
N SER A 186 -0.95 10.66 -0.33
CA SER A 186 -1.35 9.50 -1.13
C SER A 186 -2.61 8.80 -0.60
N TRP A 187 -2.76 8.70 0.73
CA TRP A 187 -3.95 8.10 1.34
C TRP A 187 -5.18 8.99 1.21
N SER A 188 -5.04 10.31 1.33
CA SER A 188 -6.14 11.24 1.05
C SER A 188 -6.65 11.10 -0.38
N ILE A 189 -5.73 10.96 -1.35
CA ILE A 189 -6.12 10.72 -2.76
C ILE A 189 -6.75 9.33 -2.92
N TYR A 190 -6.30 8.30 -2.18
CA TYR A 190 -6.93 6.97 -2.19
C TYR A 190 -8.38 7.01 -1.71
N PHE A 191 -8.66 7.76 -0.63
CA PHE A 191 -10.04 7.93 -0.15
C PHE A 191 -10.91 8.65 -1.18
N LEU A 192 -10.40 9.73 -1.78
CA LEU A 192 -11.11 10.42 -2.85
C LEU A 192 -11.37 9.49 -4.05
N TRP A 193 -10.38 8.70 -4.44
CA TRP A 193 -10.51 7.71 -5.50
C TRP A 193 -11.59 6.66 -5.18
N ALA A 194 -11.60 6.13 -3.95
CA ALA A 194 -12.59 5.16 -3.50
C ALA A 194 -14.01 5.76 -3.50
N LEU A 195 -14.16 7.02 -3.05
CA LEU A 195 -15.43 7.76 -3.09
C LEU A 195 -15.92 7.95 -4.51
N LEU A 196 -15.06 8.37 -5.44
CA LEU A 196 -15.45 8.55 -6.85
C LEU A 196 -15.92 7.24 -7.48
N ILE A 197 -15.27 6.12 -7.17
CA ILE A 197 -15.73 4.80 -7.63
C ILE A 197 -17.07 4.44 -7.02
N ALA A 198 -17.26 4.61 -5.71
CA ALA A 198 -18.51 4.32 -5.04
C ALA A 198 -19.68 5.17 -5.64
N TRP A 199 -19.44 6.46 -5.85
CA TRP A 199 -20.44 7.34 -6.47
C TRP A 199 -20.67 7.03 -7.96
N SER A 200 -19.67 6.48 -8.67
CA SER A 200 -19.84 6.10 -10.07
C SER A 200 -20.85 4.96 -10.27
N ILE A 201 -21.05 4.13 -9.23
CA ILE A 201 -21.99 3.00 -9.20
C ILE A 201 -23.17 3.24 -8.26
N ASP A 202 -23.45 4.51 -7.96
CA ASP A 202 -24.60 4.98 -7.15
C ASP A 202 -24.66 4.40 -5.71
N ILE A 203 -23.49 4.00 -5.16
CA ILE A 203 -23.41 3.62 -3.76
C ILE A 203 -23.29 4.88 -2.90
N SER A 204 -24.31 5.14 -2.09
CA SER A 204 -24.28 6.19 -1.08
C SER A 204 -23.40 5.72 0.09
N VAL A 205 -22.18 6.27 0.19
CA VAL A 205 -21.27 5.99 1.29
C VAL A 205 -21.45 7.05 2.35
N SER A 206 -21.94 6.70 3.54
CA SER A 206 -21.89 7.61 4.67
C SER A 206 -20.42 7.68 5.17
N VAL A 207 -19.89 8.90 5.20
CA VAL A 207 -18.48 9.19 5.58
C VAL A 207 -17.99 8.53 6.88
N PRO A 208 -18.85 8.21 7.89
CA PRO A 208 -18.41 7.48 9.09
C PRO A 208 -17.98 6.01 8.86
N ILE A 209 -18.24 5.44 7.69
CA ILE A 209 -17.97 4.01 7.39
C ILE A 209 -16.66 3.82 6.60
N LEU A 210 -16.09 4.90 6.06
CA LEU A 210 -14.79 4.92 5.42
C LEU A 210 -13.65 5.11 6.44
#